data_521f63955e485c17fc0929f216e82335
#
_entry.id   521f63955e485c17fc0929f216e82335
#
_cell.length_a   1.000
_cell.length_b   1.000
_cell.length_c   1.000
_cell.angle_alpha   90.00
_cell.angle_beta   90.00
_cell.angle_gamma   90.00
#
_symmetry.space_group_name_H-M   'P 1'
#
loop_
_entity.id
_entity.type
_entity.pdbx_description
1 polymer ?
#
loop_
_entity_poly.entity_id
_entity_poly.type
_entity_poly.pdbx_seq_one_letter_code
_entity_poly.pdbx_strand_id
1 'polypeptide(L)'
;MITMRNMVAKAAQWPIRAFTLLESLVTLAVVAFLTLSLSGSVTGIFQQVETNLFYLRFEYLYRDSQRLAAAERANVELQLTKDKISNGKSSLVIPKNIHLDKGQTLVFDAKGGNSSLTKIRFSSDKEVVTYQLNMGSGKYKKTVS
;
A
#
# COMPACT_ATOMS: atom_id res chain seq x y z
N MET A 1 11.70 49.85 68.08
CA MET A 1 11.93 48.47 67.71
C MET A 1 11.43 48.28 66.32
N ILE A 2 12.32 48.23 65.39
CA ILE A 2 11.98 48.01 63.97
C ILE A 2 12.35 46.63 63.61
N THR A 3 11.36 45.86 63.22
CA THR A 3 11.43 44.45 62.91
C THR A 3 11.98 44.28 61.51
N MET A 4 13.20 43.74 61.38
CA MET A 4 13.74 43.20 60.15
C MET A 4 13.10 41.82 59.88
N ARG A 5 12.02 41.81 59.19
CA ARG A 5 11.36 40.58 58.75
C ARG A 5 10.66 40.82 57.45
N ASN A 6 11.36 40.88 56.36
CA ASN A 6 10.73 40.70 55.03
C ASN A 6 11.73 40.75 53.86
N MET A 7 12.94 40.14 54.05
CA MET A 7 13.88 40.06 52.94
C MET A 7 14.29 38.62 52.52
N VAL A 8 13.56 37.60 52.92
CA VAL A 8 13.95 36.22 52.58
C VAL A 8 13.04 35.51 51.60
N ALA A 9 11.94 36.13 51.16
CA ALA A 9 10.93 35.44 50.39
C ALA A 9 11.01 35.63 48.86
N LYS A 10 12.05 36.28 48.33
CA LYS A 10 12.10 36.59 46.87
C LYS A 10 13.12 35.82 46.05
N ALA A 11 13.94 34.98 46.65
CA ALA A 11 15.03 34.30 45.93
C ALA A 11 14.70 32.86 45.46
N ALA A 12 13.55 32.30 45.84
CA ALA A 12 13.26 30.89 45.64
C ALA A 12 12.43 30.55 44.38
N GLN A 13 12.02 31.53 43.59
CA GLN A 13 11.11 31.24 42.43
C GLN A 13 11.79 31.17 41.06
N TRP A 14 13.06 31.52 40.95
CA TRP A 14 13.76 31.59 39.69
C TRP A 14 14.26 30.24 39.11
N PRO A 15 14.71 29.27 39.91
CA PRO A 15 15.21 28.00 39.38
C PRO A 15 14.13 27.13 38.76
N ILE A 16 12.88 27.23 39.18
CA ILE A 16 11.79 26.38 38.71
C ILE A 16 11.39 26.71 37.27
N ARG A 17 11.39 27.97 36.89
CA ARG A 17 11.06 28.39 35.52
C ARG A 17 12.16 28.06 34.50
N ALA A 18 13.41 28.17 34.88
CA ALA A 18 14.51 27.86 34.03
C ALA A 18 14.60 26.33 33.76
N PHE A 19 14.29 25.50 34.76
CA PHE A 19 14.24 24.07 34.64
C PHE A 19 13.10 23.60 33.70
N THR A 20 11.89 24.14 33.84
CA THR A 20 10.74 23.81 32.99
C THR A 20 10.95 24.24 31.53
N LEU A 21 11.65 25.36 31.28
CA LEU A 21 11.97 25.82 29.94
C LEU A 21 12.97 24.90 29.25
N LEU A 22 14.02 24.45 29.95
CA LEU A 22 14.99 23.50 29.47
C LEU A 22 14.33 22.14 29.22
N GLU A 23 13.49 21.67 30.13
CA GLU A 23 12.75 20.41 29.98
C GLU A 23 11.84 20.41 28.77
N SER A 24 11.08 21.50 28.56
CA SER A 24 10.23 21.68 27.39
C SER A 24 11.04 21.69 26.09
N LEU A 25 12.21 22.29 26.07
CA LEU A 25 13.08 22.39 24.92
C LEU A 25 13.70 21.04 24.58
N VAL A 26 14.11 20.25 25.57
CA VAL A 26 14.61 18.89 25.40
C VAL A 26 13.49 17.98 24.89
N THR A 27 12.31 18.06 25.47
CA THR A 27 11.14 17.28 25.03
C THR A 27 10.79 17.59 23.58
N LEU A 28 10.78 18.87 23.20
CA LEU A 28 10.52 19.29 21.82
C LEU A 28 11.60 18.75 20.87
N ALA A 29 12.87 18.81 21.26
CA ALA A 29 13.97 18.30 20.46
C ALA A 29 13.87 16.78 20.24
N VAL A 30 13.53 16.02 21.30
CA VAL A 30 13.34 14.57 21.22
C VAL A 30 12.15 14.22 20.32
N VAL A 31 11.02 14.89 20.47
CA VAL A 31 9.83 14.68 19.63
C VAL A 31 10.13 15.00 18.16
N ALA A 32 10.81 16.13 17.90
CA ALA A 32 11.22 16.50 16.55
C ALA A 32 12.15 15.45 15.93
N PHE A 33 13.15 14.97 16.68
CA PHE A 33 14.08 13.93 16.23
C PHE A 33 13.35 12.62 15.91
N LEU A 34 12.46 12.16 16.78
CA LEU A 34 11.66 10.95 16.55
C LEU A 34 10.76 11.09 15.32
N THR A 35 10.12 12.24 15.16
CA THR A 35 9.25 12.52 14.00
C THR A 35 10.04 12.49 12.69
N LEU A 36 11.21 13.10 12.65
CA LEU A 36 12.09 13.07 11.48
C LEU A 36 12.62 11.67 11.17
N SER A 37 12.98 10.92 12.21
CA SER A 37 13.50 9.55 12.05
C SER A 37 12.45 8.57 11.53
N LEU A 38 11.20 8.71 11.95
CA LEU A 38 10.09 7.87 11.47
C LEU A 38 9.62 8.26 10.06
N SER A 39 9.78 9.51 9.66
CA SER A 39 9.23 10.03 8.41
C SER A 39 9.77 9.32 7.16
N GLY A 40 11.03 8.90 7.16
CA GLY A 40 11.65 8.18 6.03
C GLY A 40 11.23 6.71 5.90
N SER A 41 10.91 6.05 7.02
CA SER A 41 10.52 4.63 7.03
C SER A 41 9.07 4.39 6.62
N VAL A 42 8.21 5.37 6.86
CA VAL A 42 6.76 5.26 6.63
C VAL A 42 6.43 5.15 5.14
N THR A 43 7.12 5.89 4.28
CA THR A 43 6.85 5.87 2.82
C THR A 43 7.10 4.49 2.19
N GLY A 44 8.15 3.80 2.61
CA GLY A 44 8.47 2.46 2.10
C GLY A 44 7.47 1.39 2.54
N ILE A 45 6.93 1.51 3.76
CA ILE A 45 5.90 0.60 4.28
C ILE A 45 4.59 0.80 3.53
N PHE A 46 4.18 2.04 3.29
CA PHE A 46 2.96 2.34 2.52
C PHE A 46 3.03 1.80 1.10
N GLN A 47 4.15 1.96 0.40
CA GLN A 47 4.34 1.40 -0.94
C GLN A 47 4.23 -0.13 -0.94
N GLN A 48 4.77 -0.79 0.06
CA GLN A 48 4.68 -2.26 0.16
C GLN A 48 3.26 -2.73 0.44
N VAL A 49 2.53 -2.04 1.30
CA VAL A 49 1.10 -2.33 1.57
C VAL A 49 0.27 -2.11 0.30
N GLU A 50 0.50 -1.01 -0.42
CA GLU A 50 -0.18 -0.71 -1.69
C GLU A 50 0.08 -1.78 -2.74
N THR A 51 1.32 -2.24 -2.87
CA THR A 51 1.73 -3.31 -3.78
C THR A 51 1.03 -4.63 -3.44
N ASN A 52 1.05 -5.04 -2.18
CA ASN A 52 0.38 -6.27 -1.73
C ASN A 52 -1.13 -6.20 -1.94
N LEU A 53 -1.72 -5.05 -1.64
CA LEU A 53 -3.16 -4.82 -1.83
C LEU A 53 -3.54 -4.86 -3.31
N PHE A 54 -2.70 -4.33 -4.19
CA PHE A 54 -2.91 -4.43 -5.64
C PHE A 54 -2.97 -5.88 -6.10
N TYR A 55 -2.02 -6.73 -5.70
CA TYR A 55 -2.03 -8.14 -6.09
C TYR A 55 -3.25 -8.89 -5.57
N LEU A 56 -3.67 -8.64 -4.33
CA LEU A 56 -4.89 -9.22 -3.77
C LEU A 56 -6.14 -8.79 -4.56
N ARG A 57 -6.24 -7.50 -4.90
CA ARG A 57 -7.35 -6.98 -5.70
C ARG A 57 -7.34 -7.50 -7.14
N PHE A 58 -6.16 -7.69 -7.72
CA PHE A 58 -6.01 -8.30 -9.04
C PHE A 58 -6.51 -9.76 -9.03
N GLU A 59 -6.07 -10.55 -8.06
CA GLU A 59 -6.52 -11.93 -7.89
C GLU A 59 -8.03 -12.03 -7.66
N TYR A 60 -8.57 -11.09 -6.90
CA TYR A 60 -10.03 -10.99 -6.70
C TYR A 60 -10.75 -10.67 -8.01
N LEU A 61 -10.30 -9.65 -8.75
CA LEU A 61 -10.88 -9.25 -10.03
C LEU A 61 -10.80 -10.38 -11.07
N TYR A 62 -9.71 -11.11 -11.09
CA TYR A 62 -9.53 -12.28 -11.93
C TYR A 62 -10.59 -13.37 -11.63
N ARG A 63 -10.74 -13.74 -10.37
CA ARG A 63 -11.73 -14.74 -9.93
C ARG A 63 -13.17 -14.25 -10.12
N ASP A 64 -13.40 -12.98 -9.89
CA ASP A 64 -14.70 -12.35 -10.11
C ASP A 64 -15.09 -12.41 -11.59
N SER A 65 -14.16 -12.14 -12.49
CA SER A 65 -14.37 -12.26 -13.94
C SER A 65 -14.71 -13.68 -14.38
N GLN A 66 -14.07 -14.69 -13.77
CA GLN A 66 -14.41 -16.10 -14.02
C GLN A 66 -15.82 -16.44 -13.53
N ARG A 67 -16.18 -15.99 -12.32
CA ARG A 67 -17.52 -16.20 -11.74
C ARG A 67 -18.59 -15.49 -12.57
N LEU A 68 -18.29 -14.30 -13.03
CA LEU A 68 -19.18 -13.52 -13.87
C LEU A 68 -19.48 -14.23 -15.18
N ALA A 69 -18.44 -14.75 -15.86
CA ALA A 69 -18.60 -15.51 -17.09
C ALA A 69 -19.47 -16.76 -16.89
N ALA A 70 -19.25 -17.49 -15.80
CA ALA A 70 -20.06 -18.67 -15.45
C ALA A 70 -21.50 -18.31 -15.07
N ALA A 71 -21.71 -17.21 -14.35
CA ALA A 71 -23.04 -16.76 -13.92
C ALA A 71 -23.87 -16.22 -15.11
N GLU A 72 -23.27 -15.46 -15.99
CA GLU A 72 -23.93 -14.91 -17.18
C GLU A 72 -24.00 -15.91 -18.34
N ARG A 73 -23.31 -17.04 -18.22
CA ARG A 73 -23.15 -18.06 -19.29
C ARG A 73 -22.71 -17.44 -20.62
N ALA A 74 -21.81 -16.47 -20.51
CA ALA A 74 -21.29 -15.69 -21.61
C ALA A 74 -19.78 -15.47 -21.44
N ASN A 75 -19.11 -15.14 -22.53
CA ASN A 75 -17.69 -14.79 -22.46
C ASN A 75 -17.52 -13.44 -21.74
N VAL A 76 -16.56 -13.38 -20.85
CA VAL A 76 -16.14 -12.16 -20.16
C VAL A 76 -14.70 -11.86 -20.50
N GLU A 77 -14.44 -10.65 -20.95
CA GLU A 77 -13.11 -10.17 -21.28
C GLU A 77 -12.51 -9.43 -20.08
N LEU A 78 -11.31 -9.83 -19.68
CA LEU A 78 -10.50 -9.09 -18.75
C LEU A 78 -9.39 -8.37 -19.52
N GLN A 79 -9.54 -7.07 -19.67
CA GLN A 79 -8.60 -6.22 -20.39
C GLN A 79 -7.52 -5.72 -19.43
N LEU A 80 -6.26 -6.01 -19.75
CA LEU A 80 -5.09 -5.51 -19.02
C LEU A 80 -4.41 -4.45 -19.87
N THR A 81 -4.48 -3.22 -19.41
CA THR A 81 -3.78 -2.07 -19.99
C THR A 81 -2.66 -1.61 -19.07
N LYS A 82 -1.82 -0.69 -19.51
CA LYS A 82 -0.72 -0.17 -18.69
C LYS A 82 -1.17 0.54 -17.43
N ASP A 83 -2.38 1.11 -17.45
CA ASP A 83 -2.86 1.98 -16.36
C ASP A 83 -3.97 1.32 -15.53
N LYS A 84 -4.71 0.39 -16.12
CA LYS A 84 -5.84 -0.27 -15.45
C LYS A 84 -6.14 -1.65 -15.99
N ILE A 85 -6.81 -2.43 -15.15
CA ILE A 85 -7.36 -3.75 -15.49
C ILE A 85 -8.87 -3.68 -15.32
N SER A 86 -9.64 -4.15 -16.29
CA SER A 86 -11.11 -4.05 -16.27
C SER A 86 -11.76 -5.27 -16.92
N ASN A 87 -12.86 -5.72 -16.33
CA ASN A 87 -13.75 -6.74 -16.90
C ASN A 87 -15.07 -6.17 -17.47
N GLY A 88 -15.14 -4.85 -17.63
CA GLY A 88 -16.34 -4.15 -18.09
C GLY A 88 -17.30 -3.76 -16.95
N LYS A 89 -17.37 -4.51 -15.86
CA LYS A 89 -18.18 -4.20 -14.66
C LYS A 89 -17.36 -3.61 -13.53
N SER A 90 -16.16 -4.13 -13.33
CA SER A 90 -15.22 -3.68 -12.30
C SER A 90 -13.90 -3.31 -12.92
N SER A 91 -13.20 -2.37 -12.30
CA SER A 91 -11.87 -1.94 -12.74
C SER A 91 -10.92 -1.77 -11.58
N LEU A 92 -9.65 -2.03 -11.83
CA LEU A 92 -8.53 -1.87 -10.90
C LEU A 92 -7.46 -1.00 -11.54
N VAL A 93 -7.12 0.10 -10.89
CA VAL A 93 -6.03 0.98 -11.33
C VAL A 93 -4.70 0.37 -10.91
N ILE A 94 -3.72 0.37 -11.80
CA ILE A 94 -2.36 -0.09 -11.51
C ILE A 94 -1.62 1.07 -10.80
N PRO A 95 -1.07 0.84 -9.59
CA PRO A 95 -0.29 1.85 -8.89
C PRO A 95 0.96 2.26 -9.67
N LYS A 96 1.44 3.48 -9.45
CA LYS A 96 2.61 4.04 -10.19
C LYS A 96 3.91 3.25 -9.99
N ASN A 97 4.03 2.55 -8.87
CA ASN A 97 5.19 1.71 -8.53
C ASN A 97 5.11 0.30 -9.12
N ILE A 98 4.06 -0.02 -9.87
CA ILE A 98 3.87 -1.33 -10.53
C ILE A 98 3.71 -1.11 -12.03
N HIS A 99 4.41 -1.90 -12.80
CA HIS A 99 4.36 -1.86 -14.26
C HIS A 99 3.90 -3.21 -14.83
N LEU A 100 2.92 -3.17 -15.71
CA LEU A 100 2.51 -4.32 -16.50
C LEU A 100 3.46 -4.47 -17.69
N ASP A 101 4.07 -5.62 -17.81
CA ASP A 101 5.07 -5.90 -18.86
C ASP A 101 4.45 -5.83 -20.26
N LYS A 102 3.27 -6.44 -20.43
CA LYS A 102 2.54 -6.46 -21.70
C LYS A 102 1.05 -6.33 -21.48
N GLY A 103 0.44 -5.36 -22.15
CA GLY A 103 -1.02 -5.24 -22.22
C GLY A 103 -1.60 -6.42 -23.03
N GLN A 104 -2.69 -7.01 -22.53
CA GLN A 104 -3.37 -8.12 -23.15
C GLN A 104 -4.81 -8.22 -22.69
N THR A 105 -5.61 -9.01 -23.44
CA THR A 105 -6.98 -9.33 -23.09
C THR A 105 -7.11 -10.81 -22.82
N LEU A 106 -7.67 -11.16 -21.67
CA LEU A 106 -8.02 -12.54 -21.33
C LEU A 106 -9.50 -12.74 -21.56
N VAL A 107 -9.86 -13.87 -22.12
CA VAL A 107 -11.26 -14.24 -22.35
C VAL A 107 -11.59 -15.44 -21.48
N PHE A 108 -12.57 -15.27 -20.58
CA PHE A 108 -13.15 -16.37 -19.82
C PHE A 108 -14.41 -16.85 -20.51
N ASP A 109 -14.50 -18.16 -20.72
CA ASP A 109 -15.67 -18.80 -21.32
C ASP A 109 -16.84 -18.93 -20.33
N ALA A 110 -17.99 -19.36 -20.82
CA ALA A 110 -19.20 -19.56 -20.02
C ALA A 110 -19.05 -20.58 -18.87
N LYS A 111 -17.95 -21.30 -18.79
CA LYS A 111 -17.62 -22.21 -17.68
C LYS A 111 -16.58 -21.61 -16.73
N GLY A 112 -16.14 -20.37 -16.98
CA GLY A 112 -15.09 -19.71 -16.23
C GLY A 112 -13.68 -20.16 -16.59
N GLY A 113 -13.52 -20.92 -17.67
CA GLY A 113 -12.23 -21.35 -18.18
C GLY A 113 -11.55 -20.27 -18.98
N ASN A 114 -10.24 -20.42 -19.18
CA ASN A 114 -9.41 -19.49 -19.93
C ASN A 114 -8.94 -20.17 -21.22
N SER A 115 -9.10 -19.50 -22.35
CA SER A 115 -8.75 -20.02 -23.67
C SER A 115 -7.28 -19.89 -24.04
N SER A 116 -6.47 -19.18 -23.26
CA SER A 116 -5.07 -18.88 -23.60
C SER A 116 -4.07 -19.30 -22.54
N LEU A 117 -2.99 -19.91 -23.00
CA LEU A 117 -1.75 -20.12 -22.25
C LEU A 117 -0.96 -18.81 -22.28
N THR A 118 -1.16 -17.95 -21.31
CA THR A 118 -0.46 -16.68 -21.26
C THR A 118 0.17 -16.43 -19.90
N LYS A 119 1.14 -15.55 -19.88
CA LYS A 119 1.78 -15.06 -18.66
C LYS A 119 1.44 -13.60 -18.48
N ILE A 120 1.02 -13.26 -17.28
CA ILE A 120 0.86 -11.87 -16.86
C ILE A 120 2.02 -11.57 -15.92
N ARG A 121 2.80 -10.56 -16.25
CA ARG A 121 3.95 -10.16 -15.46
C ARG A 121 3.80 -8.72 -15.01
N PHE A 122 3.89 -8.52 -13.70
CA PHE A 122 3.97 -7.22 -13.08
C PHE A 122 5.35 -7.05 -12.48
N SER A 123 5.98 -5.91 -12.73
CA SER A 123 7.27 -5.53 -12.15
C SER A 123 7.12 -4.33 -11.23
N SER A 124 7.76 -4.39 -10.08
CA SER A 124 7.93 -3.26 -9.17
C SER A 124 9.41 -3.06 -8.87
N ASP A 125 9.76 -2.03 -8.12
CA ASP A 125 11.16 -1.74 -7.75
C ASP A 125 11.82 -2.86 -6.93
N LYS A 126 11.02 -3.72 -6.29
CA LYS A 126 11.50 -4.75 -5.36
C LYS A 126 11.31 -6.18 -5.85
N GLU A 127 10.32 -6.43 -6.68
CA GLU A 127 9.93 -7.79 -7.07
C GLU A 127 9.27 -7.84 -8.44
N VAL A 128 9.32 -9.00 -9.05
CA VAL A 128 8.57 -9.32 -10.27
C VAL A 128 7.59 -10.44 -9.95
N VAL A 129 6.31 -10.17 -10.13
CA VAL A 129 5.24 -11.16 -9.91
C VAL A 129 4.72 -11.65 -11.26
N THR A 130 4.80 -12.95 -11.47
CA THR A 130 4.34 -13.59 -12.69
C THR A 130 3.17 -14.52 -12.39
N TYR A 131 2.07 -14.32 -13.08
CA TYR A 131 0.93 -15.22 -13.12
C TYR A 131 0.96 -16.01 -14.42
N GLN A 132 1.20 -17.30 -14.32
CA GLN A 132 1.12 -18.20 -15.47
C GLN A 132 -0.25 -18.87 -15.48
N LEU A 133 -1.03 -18.62 -16.51
CA LEU A 133 -2.36 -19.17 -16.66
C LEU A 133 -2.30 -20.58 -17.25
N ASN A 134 -3.17 -21.44 -16.72
CA ASN A 134 -3.37 -22.80 -17.26
C ASN A 134 -4.56 -22.80 -18.21
N MET A 135 -4.36 -23.33 -19.41
CA MET A 135 -5.41 -23.42 -20.41
C MET A 135 -6.58 -24.29 -19.91
N GLY A 136 -7.79 -23.84 -20.17
CA GLY A 136 -9.02 -24.57 -19.93
C GLY A 136 -9.55 -24.57 -18.50
N SER A 137 -8.70 -24.49 -17.48
CA SER A 137 -9.13 -24.54 -16.08
C SER A 137 -9.33 -23.16 -15.44
N GLY A 138 -8.83 -22.12 -16.06
CA GLY A 138 -8.80 -20.77 -15.49
C GLY A 138 -7.95 -20.63 -14.22
N LYS A 139 -7.23 -21.67 -13.84
CA LYS A 139 -6.26 -21.62 -12.72
C LYS A 139 -4.97 -20.94 -13.17
N TYR A 140 -4.25 -20.36 -12.24
CA TYR A 140 -2.94 -19.79 -12.47
C TYR A 140 -1.92 -20.24 -11.44
N LYS A 141 -0.65 -20.17 -11.82
CA LYS A 141 0.48 -20.33 -10.92
C LYS A 141 1.12 -18.96 -10.71
N LYS A 142 1.22 -18.52 -9.46
CA LYS A 142 1.91 -17.29 -9.07
C LYS A 142 3.36 -17.59 -8.72
N THR A 143 4.28 -16.81 -9.25
CA THR A 143 5.71 -16.87 -8.94
C THR A 143 6.18 -15.45 -8.63
N VAL A 144 6.94 -15.30 -7.56
CA VAL A 144 7.57 -14.03 -7.14
C VAL A 144 9.08 -14.21 -7.24
N SER A 145 9.74 -13.28 -7.91
CA SER A 145 11.19 -13.26 -8.13
C SER A 145 11.78 -11.92 -7.70
#